data_2c5c9cdd6331be1bcde3c91307342893
#
_entry.id   2c5c9cdd6331be1bcde3c91307342893
#
_cell.length_a   1.000
_cell.length_b   1.000
_cell.length_c   1.000
_cell.angle_alpha   90.00
_cell.angle_beta   90.00
_cell.angle_gamma   90.00
#
_symmetry.space_group_name_H-M   'P 1'
#
loop_
_entity.id
_entity.type
_entity.pdbx_description
1 polymer ?
#
loop_
_entity_poly.entity_id
_entity_poly.type
_entity_poly.pdbx_seq_one_letter_code
_entity_poly.pdbx_strand_id
1 'polypeptide(L)'
;MTAHEMAKGILESVQSLKPKKERNLIAIAGPPGAGKSTLAEIVTDLMNENLMKTSLVPMDGFHLDNKTLKRANLLDRKGAPETFDVKGFTELIKNLRYKRNLSVPLFDRSVDEVVKNARKIPAEQEYIIAEGNYLLLNKDYWRDLYNYWDYKVFISVDKNILKSRLIERWLSENHTYSEAEARVLKNDLVN
;
A
#
# COMPACT_ATOMS: atom_id res chain seq x y z
N MET A 1 -15.68 -12.29 8.29
CA MET A 1 -15.42 -12.15 6.84
C MET A 1 -13.97 -12.48 6.58
N THR A 2 -13.70 -13.44 5.73
CA THR A 2 -12.35 -13.83 5.32
C THR A 2 -11.78 -12.87 4.27
N ALA A 3 -10.46 -12.90 4.04
CA ALA A 3 -9.84 -12.08 2.98
C ALA A 3 -10.40 -12.42 1.59
N HIS A 4 -10.71 -13.69 1.32
CA HIS A 4 -11.32 -14.12 0.06
C HIS A 4 -12.75 -13.62 -0.13
N GLU A 5 -13.56 -13.60 0.93
CA GLU A 5 -14.92 -13.03 0.87
C GLU A 5 -14.87 -11.53 0.60
N MET A 6 -13.95 -10.81 1.26
CA MET A 6 -13.71 -9.39 0.97
C MET A 6 -13.27 -9.16 -0.47
N ALA A 7 -12.33 -9.98 -0.95
CA ALA A 7 -11.81 -9.87 -2.31
C ALA A 7 -12.90 -10.10 -3.38
N LYS A 8 -13.79 -11.06 -3.18
CA LYS A 8 -14.95 -11.28 -4.07
C LYS A 8 -15.88 -10.07 -4.10
N GLY A 9 -16.22 -9.48 -2.95
CA GLY A 9 -17.05 -8.27 -2.90
C GLY A 9 -16.38 -7.06 -3.58
N ILE A 10 -15.05 -6.94 -3.49
CA ILE A 10 -14.30 -5.90 -4.22
C ILE A 10 -14.35 -6.18 -5.73
N LEU A 11 -14.14 -7.43 -6.17
CA LEU A 11 -14.23 -7.81 -7.59
C LEU A 11 -15.60 -7.44 -8.17
N GLU A 12 -16.69 -7.83 -7.54
CA GLU A 12 -18.07 -7.52 -7.96
C GLU A 12 -18.28 -5.99 -8.07
N SER A 13 -17.80 -5.25 -7.09
CA SER A 13 -17.90 -3.78 -7.10
C SER A 13 -17.10 -3.15 -8.23
N VAL A 14 -15.88 -3.65 -8.49
CA VAL A 14 -15.00 -3.14 -9.56
C VAL A 14 -15.55 -3.49 -10.94
N GLN A 15 -16.13 -4.68 -11.11
CA GLN A 15 -16.80 -5.09 -12.35
C GLN A 15 -17.98 -4.17 -12.71
N SER A 16 -18.63 -3.57 -11.72
CA SER A 16 -19.71 -2.59 -11.93
C SER A 16 -19.24 -1.19 -12.33
N LEU A 17 -17.94 -0.91 -12.28
CA LEU A 17 -17.40 0.39 -12.69
C LEU A 17 -17.57 0.60 -14.19
N LYS A 18 -17.91 1.83 -14.57
CA LYS A 18 -18.00 2.18 -15.99
C LYS A 18 -16.65 2.03 -16.68
N PRO A 19 -16.62 1.39 -17.88
CA PRO A 19 -15.40 1.30 -18.67
C PRO A 19 -14.81 2.68 -18.97
N LYS A 20 -13.49 2.79 -18.87
CA LYS A 20 -12.74 4.01 -19.18
C LYS A 20 -11.74 3.75 -20.30
N LYS A 21 -11.37 4.81 -21.04
CA LYS A 21 -10.25 4.73 -22.01
C LYS A 21 -8.91 4.60 -21.27
N GLU A 22 -8.83 5.20 -20.10
CA GLU A 22 -7.69 5.17 -19.19
C GLU A 22 -7.80 3.97 -18.24
N ARG A 23 -6.77 3.75 -17.42
CA ARG A 23 -6.80 2.74 -16.37
C ARG A 23 -7.72 3.13 -15.22
N ASN A 24 -8.41 2.15 -14.66
CA ASN A 24 -9.07 2.30 -13.37
C ASN A 24 -8.04 2.15 -12.24
N LEU A 25 -8.04 3.10 -11.31
CA LEU A 25 -7.15 3.11 -10.15
C LEU A 25 -7.95 2.78 -8.89
N ILE A 26 -7.53 1.73 -8.19
CA ILE A 26 -8.18 1.19 -7.01
C ILE A 26 -7.26 1.37 -5.82
N ALA A 27 -7.73 1.97 -4.73
CA ALA A 27 -6.97 2.09 -3.49
C ALA A 27 -7.44 1.06 -2.46
N ILE A 28 -6.50 0.31 -1.86
CA ILE A 28 -6.72 -0.51 -0.68
C ILE A 28 -5.90 0.07 0.46
N ALA A 29 -6.57 0.78 1.37
CA ALA A 29 -5.95 1.46 2.50
C ALA A 29 -6.35 0.82 3.83
N GLY A 30 -5.59 1.12 4.87
CA GLY A 30 -5.84 0.65 6.25
C GLY A 30 -4.59 0.74 7.10
N PRO A 31 -4.69 0.57 8.44
CA PRO A 31 -3.54 0.69 9.33
C PRO A 31 -2.50 -0.41 9.12
N PRO A 32 -1.27 -0.24 9.66
CA PRO A 32 -0.28 -1.32 9.71
C PRO A 32 -0.88 -2.59 10.34
N GLY A 33 -0.54 -3.77 9.82
CA GLY A 33 -1.06 -5.05 10.32
C GLY A 33 -2.51 -5.39 9.91
N ALA A 34 -3.20 -4.54 9.14
CA ALA A 34 -4.59 -4.77 8.72
C ALA A 34 -4.77 -5.88 7.66
N GLY A 35 -3.70 -6.34 7.01
CA GLY A 35 -3.76 -7.36 5.96
C GLY A 35 -3.99 -6.80 4.56
N LYS A 36 -3.66 -5.52 4.33
CA LYS A 36 -3.81 -4.84 3.01
C LYS A 36 -3.11 -5.57 1.88
N SER A 37 -1.83 -5.89 2.06
CA SER A 37 -1.02 -6.52 1.01
C SER A 37 -1.59 -7.88 0.62
N THR A 38 -1.94 -8.72 1.61
CA THR A 38 -2.60 -10.01 1.37
C THR A 38 -3.92 -9.84 0.61
N LEU A 39 -4.77 -8.89 1.03
CA LEU A 39 -6.04 -8.63 0.34
C LEU A 39 -5.79 -8.12 -1.08
N ALA A 40 -4.84 -7.21 -1.27
CA ALA A 40 -4.51 -6.63 -2.57
C ALA A 40 -3.97 -7.68 -3.55
N GLU A 41 -3.15 -8.63 -3.08
CA GLU A 41 -2.68 -9.78 -3.86
C GLU A 41 -3.86 -10.65 -4.28
N ILE A 42 -4.72 -11.10 -3.34
CA ILE A 42 -5.89 -11.93 -3.65
C ILE A 42 -6.83 -11.23 -4.66
N VAL A 43 -7.09 -9.92 -4.47
CA VAL A 43 -7.93 -9.16 -5.42
C VAL A 43 -7.28 -9.10 -6.80
N THR A 44 -5.96 -8.86 -6.86
CA THR A 44 -5.21 -8.80 -8.13
C THR A 44 -5.30 -10.13 -8.87
N ASP A 45 -5.11 -11.24 -8.16
CA ASP A 45 -5.17 -12.58 -8.75
C ASP A 45 -6.59 -12.90 -9.24
N LEU A 46 -7.61 -12.68 -8.42
CA LEU A 46 -9.02 -12.88 -8.81
C LEU A 46 -9.42 -12.02 -10.01
N MET A 47 -8.96 -10.77 -10.08
CA MET A 47 -9.24 -9.91 -11.24
C MET A 47 -8.56 -10.45 -12.51
N ASN A 48 -7.31 -10.90 -12.42
CA ASN A 48 -6.60 -11.48 -13.56
C ASN A 48 -7.21 -12.82 -14.00
N GLU A 49 -7.66 -13.68 -13.10
CA GLU A 49 -8.41 -14.90 -13.39
C GLU A 49 -9.72 -14.60 -14.15
N ASN A 50 -10.33 -13.43 -13.89
CA ASN A 50 -11.51 -12.93 -14.59
C ASN A 50 -11.18 -12.07 -15.82
N LEU A 51 -9.99 -12.22 -16.39
CA LEU A 51 -9.50 -11.51 -17.58
C LEU A 51 -9.45 -9.98 -17.45
N MET A 52 -9.49 -9.47 -16.24
CA MET A 52 -9.35 -8.05 -15.92
C MET A 52 -7.86 -7.73 -15.71
N LYS A 53 -7.15 -7.36 -16.77
CA LYS A 53 -5.70 -7.08 -16.78
C LYS A 53 -5.29 -6.11 -15.68
N THR A 54 -4.82 -6.64 -14.55
CA THR A 54 -4.59 -5.92 -13.31
C THR A 54 -3.13 -6.00 -12.86
N SER A 55 -2.58 -4.90 -12.36
CA SER A 55 -1.27 -4.85 -11.70
C SER A 55 -1.38 -4.24 -10.31
N LEU A 56 -0.54 -4.74 -9.39
CA LEU A 56 -0.44 -4.27 -8.00
C LEU A 56 0.75 -3.32 -7.83
N VAL A 57 0.52 -2.20 -7.15
CA VAL A 57 1.50 -1.15 -6.83
C VAL A 57 1.51 -0.89 -5.33
N PRO A 58 2.47 -1.42 -4.58
CA PRO A 58 2.63 -1.13 -3.15
C PRO A 58 3.17 0.28 -2.91
N MET A 59 2.59 1.00 -1.95
CA MET A 59 3.07 2.30 -1.49
C MET A 59 4.44 2.21 -0.83
N ASP A 60 4.77 1.06 -0.24
CA ASP A 60 6.03 0.85 0.49
C ASP A 60 7.29 1.10 -0.36
N GLY A 61 7.20 0.95 -1.70
CA GLY A 61 8.28 1.33 -2.62
C GLY A 61 8.66 2.82 -2.60
N PHE A 62 7.93 3.65 -1.86
CA PHE A 62 8.18 5.09 -1.71
C PHE A 62 8.66 5.50 -0.31
N HIS A 63 9.14 4.56 0.50
CA HIS A 63 9.87 4.91 1.71
C HIS A 63 11.09 5.77 1.38
N LEU A 64 11.33 6.80 2.19
CA LEU A 64 12.59 7.54 2.16
C LEU A 64 13.72 6.63 2.66
N ASP A 65 14.92 6.78 2.09
CA ASP A 65 16.08 6.00 2.50
C ASP A 65 16.54 6.36 3.92
N ASN A 66 17.20 5.41 4.58
CA ASN A 66 17.63 5.55 5.97
C ASN A 66 18.60 6.73 6.19
N LYS A 67 19.40 7.10 5.18
CA LYS A 67 20.33 8.24 5.26
C LYS A 67 19.55 9.57 5.30
N THR A 68 18.51 9.68 4.47
CA THR A 68 17.60 10.83 4.45
C THR A 68 16.84 10.94 5.77
N LEU A 69 16.29 9.82 6.27
CA LEU A 69 15.58 9.79 7.55
C LEU A 69 16.48 10.15 8.74
N LYS A 70 17.73 9.66 8.78
CA LYS A 70 18.70 10.03 9.81
C LYS A 70 18.98 11.53 9.81
N ARG A 71 19.19 12.13 8.64
CA ARG A 71 19.43 13.59 8.54
C ARG A 71 18.25 14.43 8.99
N ALA A 72 17.02 13.91 8.82
CA ALA A 72 15.79 14.56 9.25
C ALA A 72 15.38 14.23 10.69
N ASN A 73 16.13 13.42 11.44
CA ASN A 73 15.76 12.86 12.75
C ASN A 73 14.41 12.12 12.74
N LEU A 74 14.12 11.40 11.67
CA LEU A 74 12.87 10.67 11.46
C LEU A 74 13.06 9.15 11.40
N LEU A 75 14.27 8.63 11.62
CA LEU A 75 14.51 7.19 11.47
C LEU A 75 13.65 6.35 12.43
N ASP A 76 13.48 6.78 13.67
CA ASP A 76 12.66 6.10 14.67
C ASP A 76 11.15 6.16 14.34
N ARG A 77 10.79 7.05 13.40
CA ARG A 77 9.44 7.22 12.88
C ARG A 77 9.22 6.52 11.55
N LYS A 78 10.21 5.75 11.06
CA LYS A 78 10.09 5.08 9.75
C LYS A 78 8.79 4.27 9.67
N GLY A 79 8.02 4.50 8.58
CA GLY A 79 6.66 3.99 8.41
C GLY A 79 5.56 5.03 8.70
N ALA A 80 5.88 6.19 9.33
CA ALA A 80 4.96 7.30 9.50
C ALA A 80 4.74 8.08 8.20
N PRO A 81 3.63 8.84 8.03
CA PRO A 81 3.30 9.54 6.79
C PRO A 81 4.41 10.42 6.23
N GLU A 82 5.15 11.10 7.11
CA GLU A 82 6.24 12.01 6.77
C GLU A 82 7.54 11.31 6.31
N THR A 83 7.59 9.99 6.40
CA THR A 83 8.77 9.17 6.04
C THR A 83 8.68 8.56 4.64
N PHE A 84 7.74 9.06 3.83
CA PHE A 84 7.53 8.63 2.44
C PHE A 84 7.77 9.78 1.46
N ASP A 85 8.22 9.43 0.26
CA ASP A 85 8.20 10.34 -0.89
C ASP A 85 6.78 10.44 -1.47
N VAL A 86 5.94 11.22 -0.80
CA VAL A 86 4.54 11.41 -1.19
C VAL A 86 4.42 12.07 -2.57
N LYS A 87 5.35 12.98 -2.90
CA LYS A 87 5.35 13.67 -4.21
C LYS A 87 5.65 12.70 -5.34
N GLY A 88 6.68 11.88 -5.18
CA GLY A 88 7.03 10.85 -6.15
C GLY A 88 5.91 9.81 -6.31
N PHE A 89 5.28 9.39 -5.21
CA PHE A 89 4.13 8.50 -5.26
C PHE A 89 2.94 9.11 -5.99
N THR A 90 2.59 10.36 -5.67
CA THR A 90 1.48 11.07 -6.34
C THR A 90 1.73 11.21 -7.84
N GLU A 91 2.97 11.54 -8.23
CA GLU A 91 3.34 11.64 -9.65
C GLU A 91 3.25 10.28 -10.36
N LEU A 92 3.67 9.19 -9.69
CA LEU A 92 3.47 7.85 -10.23
C LEU A 92 1.98 7.55 -10.42
N ILE A 93 1.12 7.80 -9.43
CA ILE A 93 -0.34 7.55 -9.52
C ILE A 93 -0.96 8.33 -10.70
N LYS A 94 -0.57 9.60 -10.89
CA LYS A 94 -0.98 10.39 -12.05
C LYS A 94 -0.57 9.72 -13.37
N ASN A 95 0.67 9.28 -13.47
CA ASN A 95 1.20 8.64 -14.67
C ASN A 95 0.58 7.26 -14.92
N LEU A 96 0.26 6.50 -13.85
CA LEU A 96 -0.41 5.21 -13.95
C LEU A 96 -1.83 5.31 -14.53
N ARG A 97 -2.48 6.48 -14.46
CA ARG A 97 -3.77 6.70 -15.11
C ARG A 97 -3.70 6.44 -16.61
N TYR A 98 -2.59 6.74 -17.26
CA TYR A 98 -2.45 6.59 -18.70
C TYR A 98 -1.89 5.21 -19.07
N LYS A 99 -2.41 4.60 -20.16
CA LYS A 99 -1.99 3.29 -20.68
C LYS A 99 -0.63 3.39 -21.38
N ARG A 100 0.45 3.35 -20.60
CA ARG A 100 1.85 3.30 -21.07
C ARG A 100 2.67 2.33 -20.22
N ASN A 101 3.79 1.87 -20.77
CA ASN A 101 4.75 1.09 -19.99
C ASN A 101 5.39 1.96 -18.92
N LEU A 102 5.36 1.51 -17.68
CA LEU A 102 5.97 2.17 -16.53
C LEU A 102 6.75 1.14 -15.71
N SER A 103 7.65 1.63 -14.89
CA SER A 103 8.31 0.81 -13.86
C SER A 103 8.05 1.45 -12.50
N VAL A 104 7.82 0.60 -11.50
CA VAL A 104 7.55 1.04 -10.13
C VAL A 104 8.61 0.48 -9.17
N PRO A 105 8.96 1.23 -8.12
CA PRO A 105 9.85 0.74 -7.08
C PRO A 105 9.12 -0.26 -6.18
N LEU A 106 9.88 -1.16 -5.55
CA LEU A 106 9.42 -2.04 -4.48
C LEU A 106 10.32 -1.86 -3.25
N PHE A 107 9.76 -2.09 -2.08
CA PHE A 107 10.51 -2.11 -0.84
C PHE A 107 10.98 -3.52 -0.52
N ASP A 108 12.29 -3.69 -0.39
CA ASP A 108 12.89 -4.95 0.04
C ASP A 108 13.08 -4.92 1.57
N ARG A 109 12.26 -5.71 2.28
CA ARG A 109 12.29 -5.78 3.74
C ARG A 109 13.54 -6.46 4.29
N SER A 110 14.17 -7.33 3.50
CA SER A 110 15.36 -8.08 3.94
C SER A 110 16.58 -7.20 4.13
N VAL A 111 16.69 -6.13 3.35
CA VAL A 111 17.77 -5.14 3.39
C VAL A 111 17.30 -3.75 3.84
N ASP A 112 15.99 -3.61 4.12
CA ASP A 112 15.34 -2.36 4.54
C ASP A 112 15.53 -1.19 3.55
N GLU A 113 15.51 -1.49 2.23
CA GLU A 113 15.78 -0.53 1.16
C GLU A 113 14.75 -0.57 0.03
N VAL A 114 14.66 0.54 -0.71
CA VAL A 114 13.83 0.65 -1.92
C VAL A 114 14.63 0.22 -3.14
N VAL A 115 14.11 -0.77 -3.86
CA VAL A 115 14.64 -1.22 -5.16
C VAL A 115 13.93 -0.45 -6.27
N LYS A 116 14.66 0.42 -6.96
CA LYS A 116 14.11 1.23 -8.07
C LYS A 116 13.79 0.34 -9.28
N ASN A 117 12.72 0.70 -10.01
CA ASN A 117 12.30 0.02 -11.25
C ASN A 117 12.14 -1.50 -11.10
N ALA A 118 11.78 -1.98 -9.91
CA ALA A 118 11.75 -3.39 -9.56
C ALA A 118 10.57 -4.15 -10.21
N ARG A 119 9.48 -3.47 -10.55
CA ARG A 119 8.31 -4.09 -11.20
C ARG A 119 7.89 -3.28 -12.42
N LYS A 120 7.66 -3.97 -13.54
CA LYS A 120 7.10 -3.38 -14.76
C LYS A 120 5.58 -3.37 -14.69
N ILE A 121 4.97 -2.29 -15.16
CA ILE A 121 3.53 -2.14 -15.38
C ILE A 121 3.32 -1.98 -16.88
N PRO A 122 2.92 -3.05 -17.59
CA PRO A 122 2.71 -3.03 -19.03
C PRO A 122 1.58 -2.07 -19.46
N ALA A 123 1.63 -1.56 -20.69
CA ALA A 123 0.64 -0.61 -21.21
C ALA A 123 -0.77 -1.21 -21.32
N GLU A 124 -0.87 -2.51 -21.54
CA GLU A 124 -2.12 -3.27 -21.70
C GLU A 124 -2.90 -3.46 -20.39
N GLN A 125 -2.32 -3.16 -19.24
CA GLN A 125 -3.03 -3.22 -17.97
C GLN A 125 -4.19 -2.22 -17.95
N GLU A 126 -5.35 -2.66 -17.48
CA GLU A 126 -6.59 -1.87 -17.43
C GLU A 126 -6.91 -1.39 -16.03
N TYR A 127 -6.43 -2.13 -15.03
CA TYR A 127 -6.64 -1.86 -13.63
C TYR A 127 -5.31 -1.77 -12.89
N ILE A 128 -5.23 -0.83 -11.96
CA ILE A 128 -4.11 -0.73 -11.01
C ILE A 128 -4.70 -0.77 -9.61
N ILE A 129 -4.26 -1.73 -8.82
CA ILE A 129 -4.52 -1.77 -7.39
C ILE A 129 -3.30 -1.14 -6.70
N ALA A 130 -3.50 -0.03 -6.01
CA ALA A 130 -2.50 0.50 -5.08
C ALA A 130 -2.87 0.08 -3.66
N GLU A 131 -1.87 -0.37 -2.87
CA GLU A 131 -2.09 -0.66 -1.46
C GLU A 131 -1.13 0.14 -0.58
N GLY A 132 -1.61 0.56 0.60
CA GLY A 132 -0.77 1.31 1.53
C GLY A 132 -1.55 1.95 2.68
N ASN A 133 -0.81 2.38 3.71
CA ASN A 133 -1.42 2.93 4.92
C ASN A 133 -2.15 4.26 4.66
N TYR A 134 -1.60 5.11 3.78
CA TYR A 134 -1.97 6.53 3.71
C TYR A 134 -2.70 6.94 2.44
N LEU A 135 -3.13 5.99 1.59
CA LEU A 135 -3.76 6.27 0.30
C LEU A 135 -5.05 7.10 0.40
N LEU A 136 -5.73 7.05 1.55
CA LEU A 136 -6.97 7.77 1.83
C LEU A 136 -6.81 8.77 2.99
N LEU A 137 -5.58 9.08 3.39
CA LEU A 137 -5.31 9.99 4.49
C LEU A 137 -5.65 11.44 4.09
N ASN A 138 -6.58 12.08 4.84
CA ASN A 138 -6.97 13.47 4.62
C ASN A 138 -6.02 14.42 5.39
N LYS A 139 -4.73 14.39 5.05
CA LYS A 139 -3.72 15.24 5.68
C LYS A 139 -2.63 15.62 4.68
N ASP A 140 -2.19 16.88 4.71
CA ASP A 140 -1.09 17.42 3.92
C ASP A 140 -1.15 16.98 2.43
N TYR A 141 -0.04 16.54 1.86
CA TYR A 141 0.06 16.10 0.47
C TYR A 141 -0.67 14.79 0.16
N TRP A 142 -0.98 13.96 1.17
CA TRP A 142 -1.70 12.70 1.00
C TRP A 142 -3.14 12.90 0.54
N ARG A 143 -3.81 13.99 0.97
CA ARG A 143 -5.21 14.28 0.60
C ARG A 143 -5.44 14.37 -0.90
N ASP A 144 -4.42 14.79 -1.66
CA ASP A 144 -4.53 14.98 -3.10
C ASP A 144 -4.74 13.66 -3.84
N LEU A 145 -4.26 12.55 -3.26
CA LEU A 145 -4.45 11.20 -3.80
C LEU A 145 -5.91 10.78 -3.87
N TYR A 146 -6.76 11.29 -2.96
CA TYR A 146 -8.16 10.88 -2.87
C TYR A 146 -8.91 11.04 -4.20
N ASN A 147 -8.57 12.05 -5.00
CA ASN A 147 -9.22 12.39 -6.26
C ASN A 147 -8.80 11.50 -7.44
N TYR A 148 -7.73 10.72 -7.29
CA TYR A 148 -7.25 9.82 -8.35
C TYR A 148 -7.90 8.44 -8.32
N TRP A 149 -8.51 8.03 -7.20
CA TRP A 149 -9.06 6.70 -7.02
C TRP A 149 -10.47 6.59 -7.59
N ASP A 150 -10.67 5.59 -8.47
CA ASP A 150 -11.99 5.25 -9.02
C ASP A 150 -12.78 4.37 -8.05
N TYR A 151 -12.07 3.54 -7.28
CA TYR A 151 -12.64 2.74 -6.21
C TYR A 151 -11.74 2.78 -4.97
N LYS A 152 -12.35 2.82 -3.80
CA LYS A 152 -11.64 3.01 -2.53
C LYS A 152 -12.10 1.97 -1.52
N VAL A 153 -11.15 1.26 -0.95
CA VAL A 153 -11.36 0.28 0.12
C VAL A 153 -10.56 0.72 1.34
N PHE A 154 -11.20 0.76 2.49
CA PHE A 154 -10.52 0.96 3.76
C PHE A 154 -10.74 -0.26 4.66
N ILE A 155 -9.66 -0.93 5.05
CA ILE A 155 -9.71 -2.07 5.96
C ILE A 155 -9.66 -1.55 7.38
N SER A 156 -10.74 -1.77 8.12
CA SER A 156 -10.83 -1.47 9.56
C SER A 156 -10.66 -2.77 10.34
N VAL A 157 -9.76 -2.78 11.31
CA VAL A 157 -9.49 -3.93 12.20
C VAL A 157 -9.44 -3.43 13.63
N ASP A 158 -9.92 -4.24 14.57
CA ASP A 158 -9.83 -3.93 16.01
C ASP A 158 -8.39 -3.68 16.44
N LYS A 159 -8.19 -2.66 17.28
CA LYS A 159 -6.86 -2.21 17.71
C LYS A 159 -6.08 -3.29 18.45
N ASN A 160 -6.74 -4.16 19.21
CA ASN A 160 -6.08 -5.25 19.94
C ASN A 160 -5.58 -6.32 18.96
N ILE A 161 -6.36 -6.59 17.91
CA ILE A 161 -5.95 -7.52 16.83
C ILE A 161 -4.75 -6.94 16.08
N LEU A 162 -4.76 -5.65 15.76
CA LEU A 162 -3.60 -4.99 15.14
C LEU A 162 -2.37 -5.08 16.04
N LYS A 163 -2.52 -4.79 17.35
CA LYS A 163 -1.41 -4.89 18.32
C LYS A 163 -0.80 -6.27 18.30
N SER A 164 -1.60 -7.33 18.42
CA SER A 164 -1.11 -8.70 18.43
C SER A 164 -0.35 -9.04 17.15
N ARG A 165 -0.93 -8.76 15.97
CA ARG A 165 -0.30 -9.04 14.66
C ARG A 165 1.01 -8.29 14.47
N LEU A 166 1.08 -7.04 14.92
CA LEU A 166 2.27 -6.22 14.79
C LEU A 166 3.39 -6.70 15.73
N ILE A 167 3.06 -7.11 16.96
CA ILE A 167 4.02 -7.72 17.88
C ILE A 167 4.56 -9.02 17.27
N GLU A 168 3.69 -9.92 16.80
CA GLU A 168 4.11 -11.18 16.15
C GLU A 168 5.05 -10.93 14.96
N ARG A 169 4.77 -9.90 14.13
CA ARG A 169 5.64 -9.52 13.02
C ARG A 169 7.03 -9.11 13.49
N TRP A 170 7.14 -8.23 14.50
CA TRP A 170 8.44 -7.82 15.02
C TRP A 170 9.21 -8.95 15.69
N LEU A 171 8.51 -9.88 16.37
CA LEU A 171 9.12 -11.11 16.89
C LEU A 171 9.69 -11.98 15.77
N SER A 172 8.97 -12.12 14.64
CA SER A 172 9.47 -12.87 13.47
C SER A 172 10.67 -12.21 12.77
N GLU A 173 10.86 -10.90 13.00
CA GLU A 173 12.02 -10.13 12.54
C GLU A 173 13.16 -10.09 13.59
N ASN A 174 13.19 -11.03 14.54
CA ASN A 174 14.20 -11.23 15.58
C ASN A 174 14.30 -10.11 16.63
N HIS A 175 13.24 -9.34 16.86
CA HIS A 175 13.15 -8.41 17.99
C HIS A 175 12.71 -9.15 19.27
N THR A 176 13.13 -8.65 20.42
CA THR A 176 12.59 -9.10 21.72
C THR A 176 11.16 -8.60 21.90
N TYR A 177 10.37 -9.24 22.77
CA TYR A 177 9.00 -8.80 23.05
C TYR A 177 8.93 -7.35 23.53
N SER A 178 9.85 -6.92 24.38
CA SER A 178 9.91 -5.55 24.89
C SER A 178 10.17 -4.51 23.78
N GLU A 179 11.08 -4.82 22.85
CA GLU A 179 11.36 -3.97 21.69
C GLU A 179 10.16 -3.93 20.73
N ALA A 180 9.57 -5.08 20.44
CA ALA A 180 8.39 -5.21 19.60
C ALA A 180 7.21 -4.40 20.18
N GLU A 181 6.88 -4.58 21.47
CA GLU A 181 5.79 -3.86 22.12
C GLU A 181 6.05 -2.34 22.15
N ALA A 182 7.25 -1.91 22.49
CA ALA A 182 7.61 -0.50 22.51
C ALA A 182 7.45 0.14 21.11
N ARG A 183 7.87 -0.55 20.07
CA ARG A 183 7.77 -0.07 18.68
C ARG A 183 6.31 -0.01 18.22
N VAL A 184 5.53 -1.04 18.50
CA VAL A 184 4.10 -1.09 18.18
C VAL A 184 3.33 0.05 18.86
N LEU A 185 3.57 0.29 20.14
CA LEU A 185 2.86 1.33 20.89
C LEU A 185 3.28 2.75 20.50
N LYS A 186 4.58 2.97 20.24
CA LYS A 186 5.12 4.31 19.96
C LYS A 186 5.02 4.72 18.50
N ASN A 187 4.98 3.77 17.58
CA ASN A 187 4.99 4.06 16.15
C ASN A 187 3.82 3.41 15.39
N ASP A 188 3.70 2.08 15.37
CA ASP A 188 2.79 1.40 14.44
C ASP A 188 1.31 1.68 14.70
N LEU A 189 0.87 1.72 15.97
CA LEU A 189 -0.51 2.01 16.35
C LEU A 189 -0.86 3.50 16.38
N VAL A 190 0.13 4.37 16.25
CA VAL A 190 -0.04 5.82 16.13
C VAL A 190 -0.28 6.22 14.68
N ASN A 191 0.23 5.41 13.77
CA ASN A 191 0.12 5.56 12.32
C ASN A 191 -1.07 4.81 11.78
#